data_d5eb1555ff1c358590e7b851227c42c5
#
_entry.id   d5eb1555ff1c358590e7b851227c42c5
#
_cell.length_a   1.000
_cell.length_b   1.000
_cell.length_c   1.000
_cell.angle_alpha   90.00
_cell.angle_beta   90.00
_cell.angle_gamma   90.00
#
_symmetry.space_group_name_H-M   'P 1'
#
loop_
_entity.id
_entity.type
_entity.pdbx_description
1 polymer ?
#
loop_
_entity_poly.entity_id
_entity_poly.type
_entity_poly.pdbx_seq_one_letter_code
_entity_poly.pdbx_strand_id
1 'polypeptide(L)'
;MKNKKQVGKALGRVSSGLFIVTAKFQDKEDAVLASWVNQCSFEPPELTISLGQMRSARLLIESSEAFIVNVLGKESNNLMKHFFKSHEGSIFEGLKTRKGIEGIRILTDAVSYLECRLSDAVVSGDHVVYFGEVVGGKMLKGGEPIFHVRDNGFNY
;
A
#
# COMPACT_ATOMS: atom_id res chain seq x y z
N MET A 1 5.23 6.84 -28.30
CA MET A 1 4.60 5.50 -28.16
C MET A 1 3.54 5.33 -29.26
N LYS A 2 3.68 4.32 -30.09
CA LYS A 2 2.65 3.94 -31.07
C LYS A 2 1.48 3.23 -30.36
N ASN A 3 0.24 3.49 -30.83
CA ASN A 3 -0.95 2.79 -30.35
C ASN A 3 -1.25 2.93 -28.84
N LYS A 4 -1.06 4.13 -28.30
CA LYS A 4 -1.21 4.44 -26.85
C LYS A 4 -2.51 3.91 -26.25
N LYS A 5 -3.64 4.01 -26.99
CA LYS A 5 -4.95 3.53 -26.51
C LYS A 5 -4.97 2.01 -26.24
N GLN A 6 -4.40 1.21 -27.13
CA GLN A 6 -4.36 -0.25 -26.96
C GLN A 6 -3.35 -0.65 -25.87
N VAL A 7 -2.20 0.02 -25.81
CA VAL A 7 -1.22 -0.17 -24.74
C VAL A 7 -1.84 0.14 -23.38
N GLY A 8 -2.60 1.24 -23.25
CA GLY A 8 -3.30 1.57 -22.02
C GLY A 8 -4.30 0.50 -21.59
N LYS A 9 -5.09 -0.03 -22.54
CA LYS A 9 -6.01 -1.16 -22.26
C LYS A 9 -5.25 -2.42 -21.81
N ALA A 10 -4.15 -2.76 -22.48
CA ALA A 10 -3.34 -3.93 -22.15
C ALA A 10 -2.70 -3.79 -20.76
N LEU A 11 -2.11 -2.64 -20.44
CA LEU A 11 -1.56 -2.34 -19.11
C LEU A 11 -2.63 -2.40 -18.01
N GLY A 12 -3.87 -1.96 -18.30
CA GLY A 12 -4.99 -2.08 -17.37
C GLY A 12 -5.34 -3.51 -17.00
N ARG A 13 -4.96 -4.51 -17.84
CA ARG A 13 -5.17 -5.94 -17.55
C ARG A 13 -4.10 -6.56 -16.67
N VAL A 14 -3.00 -5.86 -16.39
CA VAL A 14 -2.05 -6.29 -15.37
C VAL A 14 -2.74 -6.14 -14.03
N SER A 15 -3.19 -7.26 -13.49
CA SER A 15 -3.96 -7.33 -12.26
C SER A 15 -3.12 -7.09 -11.03
N SER A 16 -3.76 -6.65 -9.96
CA SER A 16 -3.15 -6.45 -8.65
C SER A 16 -4.15 -6.74 -7.52
N GLY A 17 -3.69 -6.67 -6.28
CA GLY A 17 -4.57 -6.51 -5.12
C GLY A 17 -4.91 -5.03 -4.87
N LEU A 18 -5.59 -4.77 -3.75
CA LEU A 18 -5.73 -3.46 -3.15
C LEU A 18 -5.23 -3.48 -1.71
N PHE A 19 -4.50 -2.45 -1.35
CA PHE A 19 -3.78 -2.38 -0.08
C PHE A 19 -3.86 -0.96 0.48
N ILE A 20 -3.78 -0.85 1.81
CA ILE A 20 -3.45 0.42 2.45
C ILE A 20 -2.03 0.31 3.02
N VAL A 21 -1.14 1.12 2.51
CA VAL A 21 0.21 1.27 3.07
C VAL A 21 0.17 2.36 4.11
N THR A 22 0.52 2.03 5.34
CA THR A 22 0.57 2.97 6.47
C THR A 22 2.01 3.25 6.85
N ALA A 23 2.30 4.48 7.24
CA ALA A 23 3.61 4.95 7.64
C ALA A 23 3.53 5.94 8.78
N LYS A 24 4.62 6.06 9.55
CA LYS A 24 4.74 6.97 10.65
C LYS A 24 6.20 7.37 10.85
N PHE A 25 6.42 8.65 11.15
CA PHE A 25 7.71 9.15 11.64
C PHE A 25 7.45 10.25 12.67
N GLN A 26 8.00 10.09 13.87
CA GLN A 26 7.71 10.95 15.02
C GLN A 26 6.20 11.07 15.28
N ASP A 27 5.64 12.28 15.27
CA ASP A 27 4.21 12.53 15.49
C ASP A 27 3.37 12.55 14.21
N LYS A 28 4.01 12.37 13.05
CA LYS A 28 3.33 12.37 11.76
C LYS A 28 2.98 10.96 11.33
N GLU A 29 1.71 10.76 10.96
CA GLU A 29 1.18 9.50 10.44
C GLU A 29 0.50 9.76 9.10
N ASP A 30 0.58 8.81 8.19
CA ASP A 30 -0.11 8.87 6.91
C ASP A 30 -0.44 7.46 6.39
N ALA A 31 -1.31 7.40 5.41
CA ALA A 31 -1.68 6.17 4.74
C ALA A 31 -2.04 6.43 3.27
N VAL A 32 -1.78 5.46 2.42
CA VAL A 32 -2.09 5.55 1.00
C VAL A 32 -2.74 4.27 0.50
N LEU A 33 -3.83 4.42 -0.26
CA LEU A 33 -4.40 3.31 -1.03
C LEU A 33 -3.46 3.00 -2.19
N ALA A 34 -2.97 1.77 -2.24
CA ALA A 34 -2.01 1.29 -3.22
C ALA A 34 -2.51 0.03 -3.92
N SER A 35 -2.20 -0.13 -5.19
CA SER A 35 -2.47 -1.35 -5.95
C SER A 35 -1.19 -2.04 -6.42
N TRP A 36 -0.08 -1.34 -6.51
CA TRP A 36 1.18 -1.92 -6.96
C TRP A 36 2.02 -2.40 -5.78
N VAL A 37 1.65 -3.58 -5.29
CA VAL A 37 2.34 -4.31 -4.22
C VAL A 37 2.50 -5.75 -4.66
N ASN A 38 3.74 -6.27 -4.62
CA ASN A 38 4.05 -7.64 -4.98
C ASN A 38 5.12 -8.24 -4.07
N GLN A 39 5.03 -9.55 -3.83
CA GLN A 39 6.14 -10.28 -3.24
C GLN A 39 7.26 -10.41 -4.28
N CYS A 40 8.50 -10.16 -3.89
CA CYS A 40 9.66 -10.18 -4.79
C CYS A 40 10.80 -11.09 -4.31
N SER A 41 10.75 -11.59 -3.07
CA SER A 41 11.74 -12.54 -2.54
C SER A 41 11.10 -13.53 -1.55
N PHE A 42 11.67 -14.71 -1.43
CA PHE A 42 11.31 -15.72 -0.43
C PHE A 42 12.27 -15.72 0.78
N GLU A 43 13.56 -15.47 0.53
CA GLU A 43 14.60 -15.54 1.58
C GLU A 43 15.63 -14.42 1.39
N PRO A 44 15.61 -13.36 2.19
CA PRO A 44 14.53 -13.06 3.12
C PRO A 44 13.21 -12.77 2.37
N PRO A 45 12.03 -12.90 3.03
CA PRO A 45 10.78 -12.54 2.40
C PRO A 45 10.69 -11.03 2.20
N GLU A 46 10.50 -10.57 0.96
CA GLU A 46 10.41 -9.15 0.63
C GLU A 46 9.18 -8.83 -0.22
N LEU A 47 8.71 -7.61 -0.04
CA LEU A 47 7.69 -6.99 -0.88
C LEU A 47 8.25 -5.79 -1.63
N THR A 48 7.73 -5.54 -2.82
CA THR A 48 7.82 -4.23 -3.46
C THR A 48 6.50 -3.48 -3.29
N ILE A 49 6.59 -2.18 -3.01
CA ILE A 49 5.48 -1.24 -3.12
C ILE A 49 5.88 -0.10 -4.06
N SER A 50 4.99 0.32 -4.96
CA SER A 50 5.26 1.44 -5.86
C SER A 50 4.32 2.60 -5.55
N LEU A 51 4.88 3.74 -5.16
CA LEU A 51 4.14 4.93 -4.76
C LEU A 51 4.49 6.12 -5.65
N GLY A 52 3.45 6.88 -6.05
CA GLY A 52 3.66 8.11 -6.81
C GLY A 52 4.53 9.10 -6.03
N GLN A 53 5.42 9.81 -6.73
CA GLN A 53 6.41 10.73 -6.12
C GLN A 53 5.79 11.84 -5.26
N MET A 54 4.52 12.20 -5.50
CA MET A 54 3.80 13.25 -4.75
C MET A 54 3.09 12.75 -3.49
N ARG A 55 3.19 11.46 -3.15
CA ARG A 55 2.53 10.90 -1.95
C ARG A 55 3.33 11.23 -0.69
N SER A 56 2.66 11.88 0.28
CA SER A 56 3.26 12.28 1.57
C SER A 56 3.76 11.11 2.41
N ALA A 57 3.07 9.97 2.36
CA ALA A 57 3.48 8.75 3.04
C ALA A 57 4.92 8.30 2.72
N ARG A 58 5.44 8.63 1.53
CA ARG A 58 6.82 8.34 1.12
C ARG A 58 7.84 8.92 2.09
N LEU A 59 7.71 10.22 2.42
CA LEU A 59 8.65 10.89 3.32
C LEU A 59 8.70 10.22 4.70
N LEU A 60 7.57 9.70 5.16
CA LEU A 60 7.50 8.98 6.43
C LEU A 60 8.17 7.61 6.34
N ILE A 61 7.97 6.88 5.23
CA ILE A 61 8.64 5.60 4.95
C ILE A 61 10.17 5.79 4.90
N GLU A 62 10.64 6.78 4.14
CA GLU A 62 12.06 7.08 3.99
C GLU A 62 12.73 7.52 5.31
N SER A 63 11.97 8.23 6.16
CA SER A 63 12.48 8.72 7.46
C SER A 63 12.47 7.67 8.56
N SER A 64 11.46 6.79 8.59
CA SER A 64 11.33 5.74 9.60
C SER A 64 11.97 4.41 9.18
N GLU A 65 12.30 4.27 7.91
CA GLU A 65 12.79 3.01 7.30
C GLU A 65 11.83 1.83 7.55
N ALA A 66 10.53 2.13 7.67
CA ALA A 66 9.51 1.13 7.96
C ALA A 66 8.14 1.51 7.37
N PHE A 67 7.35 0.49 7.06
CA PHE A 67 5.95 0.65 6.64
C PHE A 67 5.15 -0.62 6.93
N ILE A 68 3.82 -0.48 6.91
CA ILE A 68 2.93 -1.63 7.05
C ILE A 68 2.02 -1.71 5.83
N VAL A 69 1.92 -2.90 5.26
CA VAL A 69 0.98 -3.21 4.18
C VAL A 69 -0.24 -3.89 4.78
N ASN A 70 -1.41 -3.24 4.70
CA ASN A 70 -2.69 -3.80 5.10
C ASN A 70 -3.41 -4.33 3.86
N VAL A 71 -3.64 -5.63 3.78
CA VAL A 71 -4.27 -6.29 2.62
C VAL A 71 -5.79 -6.13 2.71
N LEU A 72 -6.41 -5.56 1.69
CA LEU A 72 -7.86 -5.38 1.64
C LEU A 72 -8.55 -6.61 1.07
N GLY A 73 -9.66 -6.99 1.69
CA GLY A 73 -10.57 -8.03 1.24
C GLY A 73 -11.88 -7.45 0.70
N LYS A 74 -12.69 -8.31 0.11
CA LYS A 74 -14.03 -7.93 -0.41
C LYS A 74 -14.92 -7.29 0.67
N GLU A 75 -14.70 -7.63 1.93
CA GLU A 75 -15.45 -7.09 3.08
C GLU A 75 -14.82 -5.82 3.68
N SER A 76 -13.69 -5.36 3.14
CA SER A 76 -12.99 -4.14 3.59
C SER A 76 -13.53 -2.85 2.93
N ASN A 77 -14.78 -2.84 2.49
CA ASN A 77 -15.38 -1.70 1.77
C ASN A 77 -15.38 -0.40 2.58
N ASN A 78 -15.47 -0.49 3.91
CA ASN A 78 -15.37 0.66 4.80
C ASN A 78 -13.99 1.33 4.70
N LEU A 79 -12.91 0.55 4.66
CA LEU A 79 -11.55 1.06 4.49
C LEU A 79 -11.35 1.70 3.12
N MET A 80 -11.78 1.02 2.04
CA MET A 80 -11.70 1.59 0.70
C MET A 80 -12.41 2.94 0.61
N LYS A 81 -13.67 3.01 1.04
CA LYS A 81 -14.45 4.25 1.03
C LYS A 81 -13.80 5.36 1.86
N HIS A 82 -13.18 4.99 2.98
CA HIS A 82 -12.48 5.94 3.84
C HIS A 82 -11.29 6.56 3.12
N PHE A 83 -10.39 5.75 2.54
CA PHE A 83 -9.16 6.23 1.90
C PHE A 83 -9.35 6.81 0.49
N PHE A 84 -10.54 6.70 -0.09
CA PHE A 84 -10.91 7.44 -1.31
C PHE A 84 -11.32 8.90 -1.05
N LYS A 85 -11.61 9.26 0.21
CA LYS A 85 -12.01 10.62 0.59
C LYS A 85 -10.79 11.43 1.01
N SER A 86 -10.88 12.75 0.85
CA SER A 86 -9.95 13.69 1.50
C SER A 86 -10.30 13.82 2.98
N HIS A 87 -9.30 14.00 3.83
CA HIS A 87 -9.43 14.15 5.27
C HIS A 87 -8.89 15.50 5.71
N GLU A 88 -9.66 16.25 6.53
CA GLU A 88 -9.22 17.52 7.13
C GLU A 88 -8.46 17.31 8.45
N GLY A 89 -8.61 16.15 9.08
CA GLY A 89 -7.98 15.75 10.33
C GLY A 89 -7.07 14.54 10.18
N SER A 90 -6.98 13.71 11.22
CA SER A 90 -6.23 12.46 11.14
C SER A 90 -6.85 11.53 10.11
N ILE A 91 -6.01 11.02 9.19
CA ILE A 91 -6.43 10.03 8.18
C ILE A 91 -6.95 8.71 8.82
N PHE A 92 -6.68 8.48 10.09
CA PHE A 92 -7.11 7.30 10.84
C PHE A 92 -8.36 7.54 11.70
N GLU A 93 -8.93 8.73 11.68
CA GLU A 93 -10.10 9.06 12.48
C GLU A 93 -11.30 8.15 12.12
N GLY A 94 -11.93 7.60 13.15
CA GLY A 94 -13.07 6.67 13.00
C GLY A 94 -12.68 5.24 12.57
N LEU A 95 -11.40 4.94 12.39
CA LEU A 95 -10.92 3.60 12.05
C LEU A 95 -10.46 2.82 13.27
N LYS A 96 -10.73 1.51 13.26
CA LYS A 96 -10.17 0.59 14.25
C LYS A 96 -8.72 0.27 13.89
N THR A 97 -7.80 0.68 14.76
CA THR A 97 -6.37 0.48 14.53
C THR A 97 -5.70 -0.09 15.78
N ARG A 98 -4.52 -0.69 15.57
CA ARG A 98 -3.56 -1.00 16.63
C ARG A 98 -2.16 -0.58 16.17
N LYS A 99 -1.22 -0.48 17.09
CA LYS A 99 0.17 -0.15 16.78
C LYS A 99 0.95 -1.41 16.41
N GLY A 100 1.72 -1.36 15.33
CA GLY A 100 2.71 -2.32 14.90
C GLY A 100 4.12 -1.78 15.06
N ILE A 101 5.03 -2.24 14.18
CA ILE A 101 6.43 -1.82 14.13
C ILE A 101 6.53 -0.28 14.13
N GLU A 102 7.48 0.28 14.86
CA GLU A 102 7.71 1.74 15.01
C GLU A 102 6.45 2.54 15.40
N GLY A 103 5.42 1.87 15.95
CA GLY A 103 4.14 2.48 16.29
C GLY A 103 3.26 2.83 15.09
N ILE A 104 3.58 2.31 13.89
CA ILE A 104 2.79 2.48 12.67
C ILE A 104 1.42 1.78 12.85
N ARG A 105 0.37 2.39 12.30
CA ARG A 105 -0.99 1.87 12.43
C ARG A 105 -1.22 0.63 11.56
N ILE A 106 -1.74 -0.42 12.20
CA ILE A 106 -2.35 -1.59 11.56
C ILE A 106 -3.86 -1.39 11.53
N LEU A 107 -4.48 -1.57 10.38
CA LEU A 107 -5.93 -1.47 10.20
C LEU A 107 -6.57 -2.82 10.54
N THR A 108 -7.30 -2.90 11.65
CA THR A 108 -7.83 -4.19 12.14
C THR A 108 -8.98 -4.75 11.31
N ASP A 109 -9.57 -3.94 10.41
CA ASP A 109 -10.59 -4.37 9.45
C ASP A 109 -10.02 -4.86 8.11
N ALA A 110 -8.68 -4.91 7.97
CA ALA A 110 -8.01 -5.57 6.87
C ALA A 110 -8.07 -7.11 6.99
N VAL A 111 -7.85 -7.83 5.90
CA VAL A 111 -7.75 -9.30 5.88
C VAL A 111 -6.48 -9.77 6.61
N SER A 112 -5.38 -9.10 6.31
CA SER A 112 -4.07 -9.36 6.91
C SER A 112 -3.22 -8.10 6.87
N TYR A 113 -2.10 -8.13 7.57
CA TYR A 113 -1.08 -7.10 7.47
C TYR A 113 0.32 -7.71 7.45
N LEU A 114 1.25 -6.97 6.89
CA LEU A 114 2.67 -7.28 6.84
C LEU A 114 3.46 -6.05 7.31
N GLU A 115 4.36 -6.26 8.26
CA GLU A 115 5.28 -5.26 8.79
C GLU A 115 6.59 -5.35 8.03
N CYS A 116 7.04 -4.25 7.46
CA CYS A 116 8.20 -4.22 6.59
C CYS A 116 9.24 -3.21 7.05
N ARG A 117 10.51 -3.60 6.96
CA ARG A 117 11.67 -2.73 7.03
C ARG A 117 12.12 -2.38 5.63
N LEU A 118 12.34 -1.10 5.38
CA LEU A 118 12.85 -0.62 4.09
C LEU A 118 14.25 -1.19 3.84
N SER A 119 14.43 -1.91 2.74
CA SER A 119 15.73 -2.48 2.34
C SER A 119 16.36 -1.70 1.18
N ASP A 120 15.56 -1.20 0.25
CA ASP A 120 16.05 -0.42 -0.90
C ASP A 120 14.92 0.43 -1.49
N ALA A 121 15.28 1.40 -2.35
CA ALA A 121 14.33 2.24 -3.07
C ALA A 121 14.88 2.64 -4.44
N VAL A 122 14.05 2.53 -5.48
CA VAL A 122 14.43 2.86 -6.86
C VAL A 122 13.41 3.80 -7.49
N VAL A 123 13.88 4.92 -8.03
CA VAL A 123 13.03 5.84 -8.81
C VAL A 123 12.70 5.22 -10.17
N SER A 124 11.42 5.17 -10.51
CA SER A 124 10.91 4.65 -11.78
C SER A 124 9.86 5.59 -12.37
N GLY A 125 10.27 6.47 -13.27
CA GLY A 125 9.39 7.45 -13.89
C GLY A 125 8.78 8.41 -12.85
N ASP A 126 7.45 8.44 -12.73
CA ASP A 126 6.69 9.26 -11.79
C ASP A 126 6.42 8.55 -10.43
N HIS A 127 7.00 7.38 -10.23
CA HIS A 127 6.89 6.58 -9.01
C HIS A 127 8.26 6.28 -8.39
N VAL A 128 8.22 5.85 -7.13
CA VAL A 128 9.34 5.21 -6.45
C VAL A 128 8.90 3.80 -6.05
N VAL A 129 9.73 2.82 -6.38
CA VAL A 129 9.58 1.43 -5.96
C VAL A 129 10.40 1.24 -4.69
N TYR A 130 9.75 0.89 -3.61
CA TYR A 130 10.37 0.56 -2.34
C TYR A 130 10.42 -0.95 -2.18
N PHE A 131 11.53 -1.45 -1.69
CA PHE A 131 11.70 -2.84 -1.29
C PHE A 131 11.64 -2.91 0.24
N GLY A 132 10.86 -3.82 0.77
CA GLY A 132 10.72 -3.99 2.21
C GLY A 132 10.83 -5.44 2.62
N GLU A 133 11.81 -5.73 3.49
CA GLU A 133 11.91 -7.01 4.16
C GLU A 133 10.73 -7.19 5.11
N VAL A 134 10.02 -8.30 4.97
CA VAL A 134 8.88 -8.64 5.83
C VAL A 134 9.41 -9.19 7.14
N VAL A 135 9.28 -8.40 8.20
CA VAL A 135 9.77 -8.76 9.56
C VAL A 135 8.65 -9.19 10.50
N GLY A 136 7.39 -9.08 10.08
CA GLY A 136 6.23 -9.48 10.86
C GLY A 136 4.96 -9.47 10.03
N GLY A 137 3.89 -10.01 10.60
CA GLY A 137 2.59 -10.01 9.94
C GLY A 137 1.63 -11.01 10.53
N LYS A 138 0.33 -10.88 10.19
CA LYS A 138 -0.71 -11.77 10.68
C LYS A 138 -1.95 -11.72 9.81
N MET A 139 -2.64 -12.85 9.67
CA MET A 139 -4.04 -12.89 9.24
C MET A 139 -4.91 -12.32 10.35
N LEU A 140 -5.80 -11.38 9.99
CA LEU A 140 -6.71 -10.72 10.94
C LEU A 140 -8.14 -11.27 10.84
N LYS A 141 -8.61 -11.44 9.62
CA LYS A 141 -9.94 -11.94 9.30
C LYS A 141 -9.83 -13.01 8.21
N GLY A 142 -10.77 -13.92 8.17
CA GLY A 142 -10.98 -14.75 6.99
C GLY A 142 -11.48 -13.86 5.83
N GLY A 143 -11.33 -14.34 4.60
CA GLY A 143 -11.82 -13.66 3.42
C GLY A 143 -10.81 -13.65 2.28
N GLU A 144 -11.31 -13.38 1.09
CA GLU A 144 -10.50 -13.30 -0.11
C GLU A 144 -9.98 -11.88 -0.32
N PRO A 145 -8.70 -11.70 -0.71
CA PRO A 145 -8.18 -10.40 -1.10
C PRO A 145 -8.93 -9.85 -2.32
N ILE A 146 -8.93 -8.53 -2.46
CA ILE A 146 -9.52 -7.88 -3.63
C ILE A 146 -8.64 -8.13 -4.84
N PHE A 147 -9.26 -8.62 -5.91
CA PHE A 147 -8.68 -8.63 -7.24
C PHE A 147 -9.03 -7.34 -7.97
N HIS A 148 -8.02 -6.61 -8.40
CA HIS A 148 -8.16 -5.29 -9.02
C HIS A 148 -7.58 -5.25 -10.42
N VAL A 149 -8.36 -4.74 -11.37
CA VAL A 149 -7.96 -4.41 -12.74
C VAL A 149 -8.40 -2.99 -13.06
N ARG A 150 -7.70 -2.34 -13.98
CA ARG A 150 -8.01 -0.98 -14.43
C ARG A 150 -8.47 -1.00 -15.89
N ASP A 151 -9.30 -0.06 -16.26
CA ASP A 151 -9.73 0.11 -17.66
C ASP A 151 -8.60 0.67 -18.53
N ASN A 152 -7.71 1.45 -17.91
CA ASN A 152 -6.58 2.09 -18.55
C ASN A 152 -5.35 2.03 -17.63
N GLY A 153 -4.21 1.61 -18.19
CA GLY A 153 -2.95 1.50 -17.44
C GLY A 153 -2.17 2.80 -17.27
N PHE A 154 -2.64 3.91 -17.80
CA PHE A 154 -1.97 5.23 -17.66
C PHE A 154 -2.60 6.11 -16.57
N ASN A 155 -3.66 5.67 -15.93
CA ASN A 155 -4.32 6.37 -14.81
C ASN A 155 -5.04 5.36 -13.90
N TYR A 156 -5.45 5.86 -12.73
CA TYR A 156 -6.30 5.15 -11.78
C TYR A 156 -7.77 5.42 -12.04
#